data_f6b008dbe3fcb43a44791ca3fca469fe
#
_entry.id   f6b008dbe3fcb43a44791ca3fca469fe
#
_cell.length_a   1.000
_cell.length_b   1.000
_cell.length_c   1.000
_cell.angle_alpha   90.00
_cell.angle_beta   90.00
_cell.angle_gamma   90.00
#
_symmetry.space_group_name_H-M   'P 1'
#
loop_
_entity.id
_entity.type
_entity.pdbx_description
1 polymer ?
#
loop_
_entity_poly.entity_id
_entity_poly.type
_entity_poly.pdbx_seq_one_letter_code
_entity_poly.pdbx_strand_id
1 'polypeptide(L)'
;MKTPRKPCEIKNSKVINVDGVDFTKNFKKGGQIALEICKKNNIKIALLKAKSPSCGKDLIYDGNFNKNLIKGDGITCQILKKNDIIIFTEKEIEEFYSYLKAKIS
;
A
#
# COMPACT_ATOMS: atom_id res chain seq x y z
N MET A 1 6.86 -5.62 25.33
CA MET A 1 7.17 -5.57 23.88
C MET A 1 6.15 -6.40 23.14
N LYS A 2 5.65 -5.86 22.04
CA LYS A 2 4.66 -6.60 21.27
C LYS A 2 5.30 -7.70 20.46
N THR A 3 4.64 -8.86 20.37
CA THR A 3 5.03 -9.92 19.48
C THR A 3 4.97 -9.42 18.03
N PRO A 4 5.96 -9.69 17.19
CA PRO A 4 5.89 -9.31 15.78
C PRO A 4 4.63 -9.87 15.13
N ARG A 5 3.96 -9.05 14.33
CA ARG A 5 2.78 -9.50 13.59
C ARG A 5 3.21 -10.50 12.52
N LYS A 6 2.46 -11.59 12.37
CA LYS A 6 2.68 -12.50 11.26
C LYS A 6 2.45 -11.79 9.94
N PRO A 7 3.23 -12.08 8.90
CA PRO A 7 3.05 -11.42 7.61
C PRO A 7 1.67 -11.71 7.03
N CYS A 8 1.12 -10.72 6.34
CA CYS A 8 -0.15 -10.83 5.64
C CYS A 8 0.06 -10.72 4.14
N GLU A 9 -0.84 -11.35 3.37
CA GLU A 9 -0.88 -11.24 1.92
C GLU A 9 -2.33 -11.10 1.47
N ILE A 10 -2.52 -10.62 0.24
CA ILE A 10 -3.86 -10.48 -0.33
C ILE A 10 -4.19 -11.74 -1.14
N LYS A 11 -5.33 -12.36 -0.83
CA LYS A 11 -5.84 -13.50 -1.58
C LYS A 11 -7.34 -13.34 -1.79
N ASN A 12 -7.79 -13.42 -3.04
CA ASN A 12 -9.21 -13.25 -3.40
C ASN A 12 -9.80 -11.97 -2.80
N SER A 13 -9.08 -10.86 -2.92
CA SER A 13 -9.46 -9.54 -2.42
C SER A 13 -9.55 -9.43 -0.90
N LYS A 14 -9.01 -10.40 -0.17
CA LYS A 14 -8.95 -10.39 1.28
C LYS A 14 -7.51 -10.37 1.76
N VAL A 15 -7.27 -9.70 2.88
CA VAL A 15 -5.96 -9.68 3.53
C VAL A 15 -5.95 -10.74 4.61
N ILE A 16 -5.09 -11.74 4.46
CA ILE A 16 -5.00 -12.87 5.39
C ILE A 16 -3.57 -13.05 5.87
N ASN A 17 -3.40 -13.61 7.08
CA ASN A 17 -2.08 -14.06 7.52
C ASN A 17 -1.86 -15.51 7.09
N VAL A 18 -0.71 -16.07 7.45
CA VAL A 18 -0.36 -17.44 7.07
C VAL A 18 -1.30 -18.49 7.68
N ASP A 19 -1.96 -18.16 8.79
CA ASP A 19 -2.93 -19.05 9.44
C ASP A 19 -4.35 -18.89 8.88
N GLY A 20 -4.52 -18.06 7.86
CA GLY A 20 -5.81 -17.81 7.23
C GLY A 20 -6.71 -16.82 7.97
N VAL A 21 -6.19 -16.13 8.98
CA VAL A 21 -6.96 -15.12 9.71
C VAL A 21 -7.12 -13.88 8.84
N ASP A 22 -8.36 -13.40 8.75
CA ASP A 22 -8.74 -12.27 7.88
C ASP A 22 -8.55 -10.94 8.58
N PHE A 23 -7.72 -10.08 8.03
CA PHE A 23 -7.46 -8.72 8.51
C PHE A 23 -7.93 -7.65 7.54
N THR A 24 -8.79 -8.01 6.59
CA THR A 24 -9.24 -7.08 5.54
C THR A 24 -9.82 -5.78 6.12
N LYS A 25 -10.70 -5.89 7.11
CA LYS A 25 -11.32 -4.71 7.75
C LYS A 25 -10.27 -3.80 8.40
N ASN A 26 -9.28 -4.41 9.04
CA ASN A 26 -8.20 -3.66 9.69
C ASN A 26 -7.38 -2.88 8.66
N PHE A 27 -7.06 -3.52 7.54
CA PHE A 27 -6.29 -2.87 6.47
C PHE A 27 -7.09 -1.78 5.78
N LYS A 28 -8.39 -2.00 5.55
CA LYS A 28 -9.27 -0.97 4.97
C LYS A 28 -9.38 0.24 5.89
N LYS A 29 -9.52 0.00 7.19
CA LYS A 29 -9.57 1.09 8.18
C LYS A 29 -8.27 1.90 8.17
N GLY A 30 -7.12 1.21 8.14
CA GLY A 30 -5.81 1.86 8.06
C GLY A 30 -5.69 2.71 6.79
N GLY A 31 -6.15 2.19 5.66
CA GLY A 31 -6.15 2.92 4.40
C GLY A 31 -7.04 4.15 4.42
N GLN A 32 -8.22 4.05 5.04
CA GLN A 32 -9.12 5.20 5.19
C GLN A 32 -8.51 6.27 6.10
N ILE A 33 -7.85 5.88 7.17
CA ILE A 33 -7.15 6.82 8.05
C ILE A 33 -6.06 7.55 7.28
N ALA A 34 -5.28 6.82 6.48
CA ALA A 34 -4.24 7.42 5.64
C ALA A 34 -4.85 8.43 4.66
N LEU A 35 -5.97 8.08 4.03
CA LEU A 35 -6.66 8.99 3.11
C LEU A 35 -7.13 10.27 3.82
N GLU A 36 -7.71 10.13 4.99
CA GLU A 36 -8.17 11.28 5.78
C GLU A 36 -7.01 12.22 6.12
N ILE A 37 -5.86 11.68 6.49
CA ILE A 37 -4.67 12.45 6.76
C ILE A 37 -4.23 13.20 5.50
N CYS A 38 -4.24 12.54 4.35
CA CYS A 38 -3.89 13.15 3.08
C CYS A 38 -4.84 14.31 2.73
N LYS A 39 -6.14 14.10 2.88
CA LYS A 39 -7.14 15.14 2.59
C LYS A 39 -7.00 16.33 3.52
N LYS A 40 -6.83 16.07 4.82
CA LYS A 40 -6.69 17.12 5.82
C LYS A 40 -5.46 18.00 5.58
N ASN A 41 -4.39 17.44 5.05
CA ASN A 41 -3.13 18.14 4.85
C ASN A 41 -2.85 18.48 3.38
N ASN A 42 -3.83 18.32 2.49
CA ASN A 42 -3.69 18.57 1.06
C ASN A 42 -2.54 17.80 0.41
N ILE A 43 -2.34 16.56 0.85
CA ILE A 43 -1.29 15.71 0.30
C ILE A 43 -1.80 15.09 -1.01
N LYS A 44 -1.07 15.29 -2.10
CA LYS A 44 -1.42 14.78 -3.43
C LYS A 44 -0.49 13.68 -3.94
N ILE A 45 0.56 13.39 -3.19
CA ILE A 45 1.59 12.44 -3.57
C ILE A 45 2.04 11.67 -2.33
N ALA A 46 2.27 10.38 -2.46
CA ALA A 46 2.72 9.53 -1.37
C ALA A 46 3.82 8.58 -1.83
N LEU A 47 4.77 8.31 -0.94
CA LEU A 47 5.81 7.32 -1.14
C LEU A 47 5.50 6.15 -0.21
N LEU A 48 5.17 4.99 -0.77
CA LEU A 48 4.74 3.82 -0.02
C LEU A 48 5.72 2.66 -0.19
N LYS A 49 5.66 1.71 0.74
CA LYS A 49 6.54 0.54 0.70
C LYS A 49 6.04 -0.46 -0.34
N ALA A 50 6.94 -0.90 -1.23
CA ALA A 50 6.61 -1.86 -2.28
C ALA A 50 6.21 -3.23 -1.72
N LYS A 51 5.36 -3.97 -2.45
CA LYS A 51 4.96 -5.36 -2.21
C LYS A 51 4.12 -5.61 -0.96
N SER A 52 3.91 -4.62 -0.11
CA SER A 52 3.12 -4.78 1.11
C SER A 52 1.63 -4.97 0.78
N PRO A 53 0.87 -5.75 1.57
CA PRO A 53 -0.58 -5.86 1.35
C PRO A 53 -1.32 -4.55 1.62
N SER A 54 -0.72 -3.62 2.35
CA SER A 54 -1.27 -2.28 2.55
C SER A 54 -0.79 -1.32 1.47
N CYS A 55 0.51 -1.19 1.27
CA CYS A 55 1.14 -0.12 0.51
C CYS A 55 1.73 -0.55 -0.84
N GLY A 56 1.72 -1.85 -1.18
CA GLY A 56 2.30 -2.32 -2.43
C GLY A 56 1.66 -1.65 -3.64
N LYS A 57 2.48 -1.35 -4.64
CA LYS A 57 2.02 -0.72 -5.89
C LYS A 57 2.41 -1.61 -7.06
N ASP A 58 1.44 -1.93 -7.90
CA ASP A 58 1.58 -2.73 -9.13
C ASP A 58 1.91 -4.20 -8.90
N LEU A 59 2.66 -4.54 -7.85
CA LEU A 59 3.00 -5.92 -7.51
C LEU A 59 2.75 -6.18 -6.03
N ILE A 60 2.10 -7.30 -5.75
CA ILE A 60 1.85 -7.79 -4.39
C ILE A 60 2.08 -9.30 -4.38
N TYR A 61 2.25 -9.86 -3.19
CA TYR A 61 2.31 -11.31 -3.05
C TYR A 61 0.95 -11.94 -3.34
N ASP A 62 0.96 -13.16 -3.87
CA ASP A 62 -0.24 -13.82 -4.41
C ASP A 62 -1.19 -14.41 -3.36
N GLY A 63 -0.84 -14.33 -2.09
CA GLY A 63 -1.68 -14.87 -1.02
C GLY A 63 -1.37 -16.31 -0.63
N ASN A 64 -0.41 -16.95 -1.28
CA ASN A 64 -0.05 -18.33 -1.00
C ASN A 64 1.19 -18.47 -0.12
N PHE A 65 1.77 -17.35 0.31
CA PHE A 65 2.93 -17.30 1.22
C PHE A 65 4.15 -18.03 0.69
N ASN A 66 4.35 -17.99 -0.63
CA ASN A 66 5.47 -18.66 -1.31
C ASN A 66 6.36 -17.67 -2.08
N LYS A 67 6.25 -16.38 -1.77
CA LYS A 67 7.05 -15.30 -2.37
C LYS A 67 6.81 -15.06 -3.85
N ASN A 68 5.73 -15.59 -4.41
CA ASN A 68 5.33 -15.27 -5.78
C ASN A 68 4.60 -13.94 -5.82
N LEU A 69 4.94 -13.11 -6.81
CA LEU A 69 4.32 -11.80 -7.01
C LEU A 69 3.33 -11.86 -8.16
N ILE A 70 2.24 -11.11 -8.01
CA ILE A 70 1.23 -10.92 -9.06
C ILE A 70 0.93 -9.44 -9.21
N LYS A 71 0.30 -9.07 -10.32
CA LYS A 71 -0.15 -7.68 -10.53
C LYS A 71 -1.22 -7.33 -9.52
N GLY A 72 -1.09 -6.20 -8.88
CA GLY A 72 -2.08 -5.71 -7.95
C GLY A 72 -1.51 -4.64 -7.04
N ASP A 73 -2.40 -3.98 -6.31
CA ASP A 73 -2.04 -2.94 -5.34
C ASP A 73 -2.49 -3.35 -3.95
N GLY A 74 -1.73 -2.93 -2.93
CA GLY A 74 -2.14 -3.07 -1.55
C GLY A 74 -3.38 -2.24 -1.25
N ILE A 75 -4.03 -2.53 -0.13
CA ILE A 75 -5.33 -1.91 0.22
C ILE A 75 -5.22 -0.38 0.33
N THR A 76 -4.23 0.13 1.04
CA THR A 76 -4.03 1.58 1.18
C THR A 76 -3.71 2.21 -0.19
N CYS A 77 -2.86 1.56 -0.98
CA CYS A 77 -2.53 2.03 -2.31
C CYS A 77 -3.78 2.15 -3.18
N GLN A 78 -4.66 1.15 -3.16
CA GLN A 78 -5.93 1.19 -3.90
C GLN A 78 -6.79 2.39 -3.49
N ILE A 79 -6.93 2.61 -2.19
CA ILE A 79 -7.76 3.69 -1.66
C ILE A 79 -7.20 5.05 -2.07
N LEU A 80 -5.89 5.25 -1.93
CA LEU A 80 -5.26 6.52 -2.28
C LEU A 80 -5.32 6.80 -3.78
N LYS A 81 -5.09 5.80 -4.62
CA LYS A 81 -5.20 5.95 -6.07
C LYS A 81 -6.61 6.36 -6.51
N LYS A 82 -7.65 5.77 -5.92
CA LYS A 82 -9.04 6.12 -6.21
C LYS A 82 -9.36 7.57 -5.88
N ASN A 83 -8.58 8.18 -5.01
CA ASN A 83 -8.79 9.56 -4.58
C ASN A 83 -7.75 10.51 -5.18
N ASP A 84 -7.21 10.14 -6.33
CA ASP A 84 -6.31 10.96 -7.14
C ASP A 84 -4.99 11.32 -6.45
N ILE A 85 -4.54 10.49 -5.53
CA ILE A 85 -3.24 10.63 -4.91
C ILE A 85 -2.23 9.83 -5.74
N ILE A 86 -1.16 10.49 -6.16
CA ILE A 86 -0.11 9.87 -6.97
C ILE A 86 0.80 9.04 -6.05
N ILE A 87 1.00 7.77 -6.39
CA ILE A 87 1.75 6.84 -5.55
C ILE A 87 3.09 6.49 -6.20
N PHE A 88 4.15 6.57 -5.40
CA PHE A 88 5.46 6.04 -5.75
C PHE A 88 5.89 5.07 -4.65
N THR A 89 6.80 4.15 -4.98
CA THR A 89 7.40 3.25 -4.00
C THR A 89 8.89 3.57 -3.86
N GLU A 90 9.55 2.98 -2.87
CA GLU A 90 11.00 3.14 -2.70
C GLU A 90 11.80 2.65 -3.90
N LYS A 91 11.19 1.86 -4.76
CA LYS A 91 11.84 1.42 -6.01
C LYS A 91 11.74 2.46 -7.12
N GLU A 92 10.97 3.51 -6.91
CA GLU A 92 10.73 4.59 -7.86
C GLU A 92 11.25 5.93 -7.34
N ILE A 93 12.32 5.90 -6.54
CA ILE A 93 12.88 7.11 -5.91
C ILE A 93 13.27 8.17 -6.93
N GLU A 94 13.85 7.76 -8.06
CA GLU A 94 14.27 8.71 -9.09
C GLU A 94 13.06 9.40 -9.73
N GLU A 95 12.02 8.64 -10.03
CA GLU A 95 10.77 9.18 -10.59
C GLU A 95 10.07 10.10 -9.59
N PHE A 96 10.06 9.70 -8.33
CA PHE A 96 9.50 10.51 -7.26
C PHE A 96 10.22 11.85 -7.14
N TYR A 97 11.55 11.81 -7.14
CA TYR A 97 12.38 13.00 -7.06
C TYR A 97 12.16 13.92 -8.26
N SER A 98 12.10 13.36 -9.48
CA SER A 98 11.82 14.12 -10.69
C SER A 98 10.45 14.79 -10.66
N TYR A 99 9.46 14.09 -10.15
CA TYR A 99 8.12 14.65 -9.99
C TYR A 99 8.12 15.84 -9.03
N LEU A 100 8.78 15.73 -7.89
CA LEU A 100 8.89 16.81 -6.92
C LEU A 100 9.60 18.04 -7.50
N LYS A 101 10.70 17.82 -8.22
CA LYS A 101 11.42 18.91 -8.89
C LYS A 101 10.54 19.67 -9.88
N ALA A 102 9.77 18.96 -10.68
CA ALA A 102 8.88 19.57 -11.64
C ALA A 102 7.80 20.42 -10.97
N LYS A 103 7.37 20.06 -9.77
CA LYS A 103 6.36 20.81 -9.02
C LYS A 103 6.92 22.05 -8.33
N ILE A 104 8.21 22.05 -8.01
CA ILE A 104 8.85 23.14 -7.28
C ILE A 104 9.35 24.24 -8.24
N SER A 105 9.77 23.85 -9.44
CA SER A 105 10.32 24.81 -10.42
C SER A 105 9.28 25.63 -11.15
#